data_da3bfd560ddf16760071256f1e771fe7
#
_entry.id   da3bfd560ddf16760071256f1e771fe7
#
_cell.length_a   1.000
_cell.length_b   1.000
_cell.length_c   1.000
_cell.angle_alpha   90.00
_cell.angle_beta   90.00
_cell.angle_gamma   90.00
#
_symmetry.space_group_name_H-M   'P 1'
#
loop_
_entity.id
_entity.type
_entity.pdbx_description
1 polymer ?
#
loop_
_entity_poly.entity_id
_entity_poly.type
_entity_poly.pdbx_seq_one_letter_code
_entity_poly.pdbx_strand_id
1 'polypeptide(L)' 'MRDLILNALLAHYEGQIKMAKANVEIFLENAAGVGEHNDILETIDVEIAKIADAEDKIDVVLKHLKIANPRI' A
#
# COMPACT_ATOMS: atom_id res chain seq x y z
N MET A 1 5.34 7.84 -23.92
CA MET A 1 5.74 6.52 -23.38
C MET A 1 6.19 6.61 -21.92
N ARG A 2 7.04 7.57 -21.63
CA ARG A 2 7.56 7.77 -20.27
C ARG A 2 6.44 7.96 -19.23
N ASP A 3 5.50 8.88 -19.49
CA ASP A 3 4.40 9.14 -18.55
C ASP A 3 3.45 7.94 -18.44
N LEU A 4 3.26 7.20 -19.53
CA LEU A 4 2.44 5.99 -19.49
C LEU A 4 3.04 4.95 -18.53
N ILE A 5 4.33 4.74 -18.61
CA ILE A 5 5.04 3.79 -17.75
C ILE A 5 4.96 4.23 -16.28
N LEU A 6 5.27 5.49 -16.02
CA LEU A 6 5.27 6.01 -14.64
C LEU A 6 3.86 6.02 -14.04
N ASN A 7 2.85 6.39 -14.82
CA ASN A 7 1.47 6.33 -14.34
C ASN A 7 1.00 4.90 -14.08
N ALA A 8 1.48 3.93 -14.87
CA ALA A 8 1.17 2.52 -14.60
C ALA A 8 1.77 2.07 -13.26
N LEU A 9 2.99 2.50 -12.96
CA LEU A 9 3.62 2.21 -11.67
C LEU A 9 2.86 2.86 -10.51
N LEU A 10 2.43 4.12 -10.67
CA LEU A 10 1.64 4.80 -9.65
C LEU A 10 0.33 4.06 -9.39
N ALA A 11 -0.35 3.63 -10.44
CA ALA A 11 -1.59 2.87 -10.30
C ALA A 11 -1.35 1.53 -9.59
N HIS A 12 -0.23 0.88 -9.87
CA HIS A 12 0.16 -0.36 -9.21
C HIS A 12 0.37 -0.14 -7.71
N TYR A 13 1.10 0.90 -7.33
CA TYR A 13 1.33 1.21 -5.92
C TYR A 13 0.03 1.56 -5.19
N GLU A 14 -0.86 2.30 -5.85
CA GLU A 14 -2.18 2.61 -5.29
C GLU A 14 -2.98 1.35 -5.04
N GLY A 15 -2.93 0.40 -5.99
CA GLY A 15 -3.58 -0.89 -5.83
C GLY A 15 -3.01 -1.68 -4.64
N GLN A 16 -1.70 -1.66 -4.47
CA GLN A 16 -1.05 -2.30 -3.33
C GLN A 16 -1.54 -1.71 -2.00
N ILE A 17 -1.67 -0.39 -1.94
CA ILE A 17 -2.18 0.29 -0.74
C ILE A 17 -3.61 -0.17 -0.45
N LYS A 18 -4.47 -0.19 -1.46
CA LYS A 18 -5.87 -0.59 -1.28
C LYS A 18 -6.00 -2.02 -0.81
N MET A 19 -5.22 -2.93 -1.38
CA MET A 19 -5.24 -4.33 -0.98
C MET A 19 -4.76 -4.50 0.46
N ALA A 20 -3.66 -3.85 0.81
CA ALA A 20 -3.12 -3.94 2.17
C ALA A 20 -4.08 -3.33 3.19
N LYS A 21 -4.71 -2.20 2.87
CA LYS A 21 -5.73 -1.60 3.73
C LYS A 21 -6.91 -2.54 3.96
N ALA A 22 -7.38 -3.18 2.90
CA ALA A 22 -8.46 -4.15 3.01
C ALA A 22 -8.07 -5.31 3.92
N ASN A 23 -6.85 -5.81 3.78
CA ASN A 23 -6.35 -6.89 4.65
C ASN A 23 -6.30 -6.44 6.12
N VAL A 24 -5.82 -5.24 6.37
CA VAL A 24 -5.77 -4.69 7.75
C VAL A 24 -7.18 -4.67 8.35
N GLU A 25 -8.16 -4.17 7.59
CA GLU A 25 -9.54 -4.08 8.07
C GLU A 25 -10.12 -5.47 8.37
N ILE A 26 -9.84 -6.45 7.52
CA ILE A 26 -10.28 -7.83 7.74
C ILE A 26 -9.70 -8.39 9.05
N PHE A 27 -8.40 -8.20 9.26
CA PHE A 27 -7.75 -8.69 10.47
C PHE A 27 -8.25 -7.96 11.72
N LEU A 28 -8.46 -6.65 11.63
CA LEU A 28 -8.98 -5.88 12.77
C LEU A 28 -10.39 -6.36 13.16
N GLU A 29 -11.23 -6.65 12.16
CA GLU A 29 -12.58 -7.12 12.40
C GLU A 29 -12.60 -8.49 13.05
N ASN A 30 -11.65 -9.34 12.73
CA ASN A 30 -11.60 -10.71 13.23
C ASN A 30 -10.74 -10.88 14.48
N ALA A 31 -10.03 -9.85 14.90
CA ALA A 31 -9.07 -9.95 16.01
C ALA A 31 -9.72 -10.37 17.33
N ALA A 32 -10.95 -9.93 17.57
CA ALA A 32 -11.65 -10.23 18.83
C ALA A 32 -11.96 -11.70 19.02
N GLY A 33 -12.03 -12.49 17.95
CA GLY A 33 -12.33 -13.91 18.01
C GLY A 33 -11.12 -14.83 18.00
N VAL A 34 -9.91 -14.25 18.02
CA VAL A 34 -8.67 -15.02 17.90
C VAL A 34 -7.98 -15.12 19.24
N GLY A 35 -7.63 -16.35 19.65
CA GLY A 35 -6.94 -16.58 20.92
C GLY A 35 -5.47 -16.24 20.91
N GLU A 36 -4.84 -16.18 19.75
CA GLU A 36 -3.41 -15.92 19.61
C GLU A 36 -3.17 -14.51 19.07
N HIS A 37 -2.97 -13.56 19.96
CA HIS A 37 -2.87 -12.15 19.62
C HIS A 37 -1.58 -11.76 18.90
N ASN A 38 -0.48 -12.47 19.14
CA ASN A 38 0.81 -12.14 18.56
C ASN A 38 0.81 -12.30 17.03
N ASP A 39 0.19 -13.35 16.52
CA ASP A 39 0.12 -13.60 15.09
C ASP A 39 -0.68 -12.51 14.37
N ILE A 40 -1.75 -12.04 14.99
CA ILE A 40 -2.58 -10.96 14.45
C ILE A 40 -1.78 -9.67 14.37
N LEU A 41 -1.06 -9.33 15.42
CA LEU A 41 -0.26 -8.11 15.46
C LEU A 41 0.83 -8.13 14.39
N GLU A 42 1.54 -9.24 14.26
CA GLU A 42 2.58 -9.37 13.25
C GLU A 42 2.02 -9.32 11.83
N THR A 43 0.87 -9.96 11.62
CA THR A 43 0.22 -9.96 10.32
C THR A 43 -0.22 -8.57 9.91
N ILE A 44 -0.80 -7.82 10.83
CA ILE A 44 -1.20 -6.43 10.58
C ILE A 44 0.02 -5.56 10.32
N ASP A 45 1.08 -5.74 11.09
CA ASP A 45 2.31 -4.98 10.91
C ASP A 45 2.90 -5.16 9.52
N VAL A 46 2.89 -6.39 9.00
CA VAL A 46 3.35 -6.67 7.63
C VAL A 46 2.54 -5.89 6.60
N GLU A 47 1.21 -5.83 6.77
CA GLU A 47 0.36 -5.08 5.85
C GLU A 47 0.60 -3.58 5.95
N ILE A 48 0.82 -3.06 7.16
CA ILE A 48 1.17 -1.66 7.35
C ILE A 48 2.49 -1.33 6.65
N ALA A 49 3.47 -2.22 6.72
CA ALA A 49 4.74 -2.04 6.03
C ALA A 49 4.56 -1.95 4.51
N LYS A 50 3.66 -2.75 3.95
CA LYS A 50 3.34 -2.68 2.52
C LYS A 50 2.76 -1.33 2.14
N ILE A 51 1.87 -0.78 2.97
CA ILE A 51 1.28 0.54 2.74
C ILE A 51 2.38 1.61 2.77
N ALA A 52 3.22 1.59 3.79
CA ALA A 52 4.30 2.55 3.94
C ALA A 52 5.26 2.50 2.76
N ASP A 53 5.63 1.29 2.31
CA ASP A 53 6.54 1.11 1.18
C ASP A 53 5.92 1.66 -0.11
N ALA A 54 4.66 1.36 -0.37
CA ALA A 54 3.97 1.83 -1.57
C ALA A 54 3.80 3.35 -1.56
N GLU A 55 3.43 3.93 -0.42
CA GLU A 55 3.30 5.38 -0.27
C GLU A 55 4.63 6.07 -0.53
N ASP A 56 5.71 5.51 -0.01
CA ASP A 56 7.04 6.06 -0.21
C ASP A 56 7.42 6.02 -1.69
N LYS A 57 7.13 4.93 -2.39
CA LYS A 57 7.40 4.82 -3.81
C LYS A 57 6.62 5.84 -4.64
N ILE A 58 5.36 6.06 -4.32
CA ILE A 58 4.55 7.10 -4.97
C ILE A 58 5.21 8.46 -4.78
N ASP A 59 5.59 8.77 -3.56
CA ASP A 59 6.23 10.04 -3.23
C ASP A 59 7.53 10.22 -4.01
N VAL A 60 8.34 9.18 -4.08
CA VAL A 60 9.61 9.20 -4.83
C VAL A 60 9.37 9.48 -6.31
N VAL A 61 8.39 8.80 -6.91
CA VAL A 61 8.07 9.01 -8.32
C VAL A 61 7.63 10.45 -8.57
N LEU A 62 6.70 10.96 -7.75
CA LEU A 62 6.18 12.31 -7.93
C LEU A 62 7.25 13.37 -7.68
N LYS A 63 8.11 13.15 -6.71
CA LYS A 63 9.11 14.12 -6.29
C LYS A 63 10.31 14.15 -7.25
N HIS A 64 10.75 13.01 -7.73
CA HIS A 64 12.01 12.90 -8.45
C HIS A 64 11.86 12.68 -9.96
N LEU A 65 10.77 12.10 -10.41
CA LEU A 65 10.63 11.72 -11.81
C LEU A 65 9.77 12.66 -12.64
N LYS A 66 9.13 13.64 -12.01
CA LYS A 66 8.47 14.78 -12.66
C LYS A 66 7.57 14.40 -13.81
N ILE A 67 6.50 13.68 -13.52
CA ILE A 67 5.47 13.33 -14.50
C ILE A 67 4.71 14.57 -14.88
N ALA A 68 4.50 14.80 -16.19
CA ALA A 68 3.74 15.96 -16.66
C ALA A 68 2.27 15.88 -16.25
N ASN A 69 1.67 14.68 -16.30
CA ASN A 69 0.25 14.47 -15.96
C ASN A 69 0.13 13.25 -15.03
N PRO A 70 0.41 13.40 -13.73
CA PRO A 70 0.23 12.27 -12.80
C PRO A 70 -1.27 11.95 -12.64
N ARG A 71 -1.57 10.66 -12.57
CA ARG A 71 -2.95 10.16 -12.47
C ARG A 71 -3.21 9.49 -11.12
N ILE A 72 -3.06 10.27 -10.08
CA ILE A 72 -3.43 9.79 -8.74
C ILE A 72 -4.14 10.87 -7.95
#